data_5ddcd435eedf9917225e1e0ba3a48af3
#
_entry.id   5ddcd435eedf9917225e1e0ba3a48af3
#
_cell.length_a   1.000
_cell.length_b   1.000
_cell.length_c   1.000
_cell.angle_alpha   90.00
_cell.angle_beta   90.00
_cell.angle_gamma   90.00
#
_symmetry.space_group_name_H-M   'P 1'
#
loop_
_entity.id
_entity.type
_entity.pdbx_description
1 polymer ?
#
loop_
_entity_poly.entity_id
_entity_poly.type
_entity_poly.pdbx_seq_one_letter_code
_entity_poly.pdbx_strand_id
1 'polypeptide(L)'
;MPMIDGQPLRILHATRAPVGGIFRHILDLANGQAERGHHVGIIADSLTGGERAEAALAEIAPRLKLGVHRIAIRREPLPIDALVWARFLRLIRRVKPDVLHGHGAKAGAFIRLNTAPKDAIRVYTPHGGSLHFPLTTLKGNIYGRLERYLMNSTDLFLFESAFARNTYQRTIGKPEGLVRCVFNGVTAAEFDPIVKAEDATDVVYVGEFRHIKGADLLIDAVARLRAGGKPVTLTLAGDGEESDSLKAQVQRLGLADAARFIGHVKARYGFSKGSLLVVPSRGDSMPYVVIEAAAAGIPMVAANVGGIPEIFGSHTNALFAPNNATAMADAIETALKDPAASLERAKSLRERIFLHFSQKAMVEGVLAGYRDAFANR
;
A
#
# COMPACT_ATOMS: atom_id res chain seq x y z
N MET A 1 -22.96 10.50 -12.20
CA MET A 1 -21.53 10.55 -12.56
C MET A 1 -20.95 11.83 -12.02
N PRO A 2 -19.80 11.83 -11.34
CA PRO A 2 -19.18 13.05 -10.87
C PRO A 2 -18.42 13.68 -12.04
N MET A 3 -19.05 14.61 -12.64
CA MET A 3 -18.49 15.47 -13.69
C MET A 3 -18.37 16.88 -13.07
N ILE A 4 -17.34 17.64 -13.40
CA ILE A 4 -17.37 19.09 -13.18
C ILE A 4 -18.09 19.63 -14.41
N ASP A 5 -19.20 20.34 -14.19
CA ASP A 5 -20.05 20.88 -15.26
C ASP A 5 -20.48 19.86 -16.35
N GLY A 6 -20.67 18.59 -15.96
CA GLY A 6 -21.08 17.54 -16.89
C GLY A 6 -19.95 16.96 -17.76
N GLN A 7 -18.69 17.40 -17.63
CA GLN A 7 -17.56 16.95 -18.46
C GLN A 7 -16.65 15.94 -17.75
N PRO A 8 -16.07 14.95 -18.46
CA PRO A 8 -15.12 14.03 -17.90
C PRO A 8 -13.80 14.72 -17.54
N LEU A 9 -13.30 14.50 -16.33
CA LEU A 9 -12.01 15.02 -15.89
C LEU A 9 -10.85 14.36 -16.65
N ARG A 10 -9.80 15.14 -16.91
CA ARG A 10 -8.50 14.70 -17.42
C ARG A 10 -7.54 14.52 -16.23
N ILE A 11 -7.30 13.29 -15.83
CA ILE A 11 -6.57 12.95 -14.60
C ILE A 11 -5.22 12.33 -14.95
N LEU A 12 -4.12 12.91 -14.44
CA LEU A 12 -2.78 12.41 -14.68
C LEU A 12 -2.13 12.00 -13.34
N HIS A 13 -2.00 10.69 -13.12
CA HIS A 13 -1.27 10.13 -11.98
C HIS A 13 0.23 10.09 -12.26
N ALA A 14 1.04 10.27 -11.22
CA ALA A 14 2.50 10.16 -11.33
C ALA A 14 3.09 9.38 -10.15
N THR A 15 3.97 8.41 -10.43
CA THR A 15 4.70 7.64 -9.44
C THR A 15 6.15 7.37 -9.83
N ARG A 16 7.05 7.39 -8.83
CA ARG A 16 8.42 6.90 -9.00
C ARG A 16 8.55 5.40 -8.76
N ALA A 17 7.63 4.80 -8.01
CA ALA A 17 7.76 3.41 -7.60
C ALA A 17 6.60 2.57 -8.17
N PRO A 18 6.68 2.08 -9.43
CA PRO A 18 5.68 1.18 -9.99
C PRO A 18 5.84 -0.25 -9.42
N VAL A 19 5.78 -0.37 -8.08
CA VAL A 19 5.92 -1.62 -7.33
C VAL A 19 5.05 -1.60 -6.07
N GLY A 20 4.66 -2.78 -5.60
CA GLY A 20 3.96 -2.99 -4.33
C GLY A 20 2.62 -2.26 -4.22
N GLY A 21 2.23 -1.93 -2.97
CA GLY A 21 0.92 -1.36 -2.66
C GLY A 21 0.65 0.00 -3.30
N ILE A 22 1.66 0.86 -3.45
CA ILE A 22 1.53 2.16 -4.12
C ILE A 22 1.10 1.96 -5.58
N PHE A 23 1.77 1.06 -6.27
CA PHE A 23 1.49 0.81 -7.68
C PHE A 23 0.11 0.20 -7.87
N ARG A 24 -0.25 -0.77 -7.03
CA ARG A 24 -1.59 -1.33 -7.01
C ARG A 24 -2.65 -0.27 -6.79
N HIS A 25 -2.48 0.61 -5.78
CA HIS A 25 -3.39 1.72 -5.52
C HIS A 25 -3.63 2.58 -6.78
N ILE A 26 -2.56 2.92 -7.50
CA ILE A 26 -2.64 3.75 -8.70
C ILE A 26 -3.39 3.03 -9.83
N LEU A 27 -3.11 1.74 -10.04
CA LEU A 27 -3.78 0.94 -11.07
C LEU A 27 -5.27 0.81 -10.78
N ASP A 28 -5.64 0.45 -9.55
CA ASP A 28 -7.03 0.30 -9.11
C ASP A 28 -7.79 1.62 -9.21
N LEU A 29 -7.15 2.73 -8.81
CA LEU A 29 -7.73 4.07 -8.89
C LEU A 29 -7.91 4.51 -10.34
N ALA A 30 -6.87 4.37 -11.18
CA ALA A 30 -6.91 4.76 -12.58
C ALA A 30 -7.95 3.96 -13.37
N ASN A 31 -8.05 2.63 -13.11
CA ASN A 31 -9.06 1.78 -13.70
C ASN A 31 -10.48 2.23 -13.32
N GLY A 32 -10.73 2.38 -12.02
CA GLY A 32 -12.06 2.77 -11.53
C GLY A 32 -12.47 4.18 -11.97
N GLN A 33 -11.53 5.11 -12.18
CA GLN A 33 -11.80 6.43 -12.74
C GLN A 33 -12.11 6.35 -14.25
N ALA A 34 -11.36 5.52 -15.00
CA ALA A 34 -11.59 5.29 -16.42
C ALA A 34 -12.97 4.65 -16.68
N GLU A 35 -13.37 3.67 -15.85
CA GLU A 35 -14.71 3.04 -15.88
C GLU A 35 -15.85 4.04 -15.65
N ARG A 36 -15.57 5.13 -14.95
CA ARG A 36 -16.53 6.24 -14.72
C ARG A 36 -16.50 7.29 -15.84
N GLY A 37 -15.77 7.03 -16.93
CA GLY A 37 -15.72 7.86 -18.12
C GLY A 37 -14.67 8.96 -18.09
N HIS A 38 -13.87 9.08 -17.01
CA HIS A 38 -12.78 10.05 -16.95
C HIS A 38 -11.64 9.69 -17.91
N HIS A 39 -10.92 10.70 -18.39
CA HIS A 39 -9.73 10.51 -19.20
C HIS A 39 -8.52 10.42 -18.29
N VAL A 40 -7.99 9.23 -18.11
CA VAL A 40 -6.91 8.96 -17.17
C VAL A 40 -5.60 8.67 -17.89
N GLY A 41 -4.48 9.06 -17.30
CA GLY A 41 -3.14 8.70 -17.73
C GLY A 41 -2.22 8.45 -16.54
N ILE A 42 -1.14 7.72 -16.75
CA ILE A 42 -0.14 7.38 -15.74
C ILE A 42 1.26 7.75 -16.22
N ILE A 43 2.00 8.49 -15.38
CA ILE A 43 3.45 8.64 -15.48
C ILE A 43 4.09 7.70 -14.47
N ALA A 44 4.92 6.77 -14.93
CA ALA A 44 5.62 5.82 -14.07
C ALA A 44 7.11 5.77 -14.37
N ASP A 45 7.93 5.53 -13.35
CA ASP A 45 9.37 5.33 -13.51
C ASP A 45 9.67 4.14 -14.43
N SER A 46 10.61 4.32 -15.36
CA SER A 46 11.06 3.27 -16.28
C SER A 46 12.24 2.44 -15.78
N LEU A 47 12.83 2.81 -14.64
CA LEU A 47 14.01 2.14 -14.07
C LEU A 47 13.67 1.05 -13.06
N THR A 48 12.41 1.03 -12.56
CA THR A 48 11.97 0.10 -11.51
C THR A 48 10.70 -0.65 -11.93
N GLY A 49 10.41 -1.74 -11.23
CA GLY A 49 9.23 -2.57 -11.46
C GLY A 49 9.40 -3.72 -12.45
N GLY A 50 10.40 -3.64 -13.35
CA GLY A 50 10.74 -4.70 -14.30
C GLY A 50 9.54 -5.16 -15.14
N GLU A 51 9.59 -6.41 -15.61
CA GLU A 51 8.56 -7.02 -16.46
C GLU A 51 7.15 -7.01 -15.84
N ARG A 52 7.06 -7.12 -14.50
CA ARG A 52 5.77 -7.08 -13.80
C ARG A 52 5.07 -5.73 -13.94
N ALA A 53 5.82 -4.64 -13.81
CA ALA A 53 5.25 -3.30 -14.00
C ALA A 53 4.88 -3.06 -15.46
N GLU A 54 5.70 -3.54 -16.41
CA GLU A 54 5.39 -3.45 -17.83
C GLU A 54 4.11 -4.19 -18.18
N ALA A 55 3.96 -5.44 -17.71
CA ALA A 55 2.76 -6.25 -17.96
C ALA A 55 1.50 -5.59 -17.38
N ALA A 56 1.55 -5.11 -16.12
CA ALA A 56 0.43 -4.45 -15.48
C ALA A 56 0.04 -3.13 -16.16
N LEU A 57 1.02 -2.34 -16.63
CA LEU A 57 0.77 -1.11 -17.36
C LEU A 57 0.22 -1.40 -18.78
N ALA A 58 0.69 -2.46 -19.44
CA ALA A 58 0.18 -2.88 -20.74
C ALA A 58 -1.29 -3.35 -20.64
N GLU A 59 -1.65 -4.05 -19.57
CA GLU A 59 -3.02 -4.50 -19.31
C GLU A 59 -4.00 -3.34 -19.15
N ILE A 60 -3.62 -2.28 -18.43
CA ILE A 60 -4.50 -1.13 -18.20
C ILE A 60 -4.48 -0.10 -19.34
N ALA A 61 -3.39 -0.05 -20.13
CA ALA A 61 -3.17 0.98 -21.16
C ALA A 61 -4.34 1.19 -22.13
N PRO A 62 -5.07 0.15 -22.61
CA PRO A 62 -6.20 0.33 -23.52
C PRO A 62 -7.36 1.16 -22.92
N ARG A 63 -7.46 1.23 -21.59
CA ARG A 63 -8.50 2.00 -20.87
C ARG A 63 -8.09 3.44 -20.60
N LEU A 64 -6.80 3.76 -20.74
CA LEU A 64 -6.22 5.05 -20.35
C LEU A 64 -6.16 6.01 -21.54
N LYS A 65 -7.18 6.85 -21.71
CA LYS A 65 -7.25 7.82 -22.84
C LYS A 65 -6.10 8.83 -22.88
N LEU A 66 -5.45 9.13 -21.73
CA LEU A 66 -4.27 10.00 -21.68
C LEU A 66 -2.95 9.21 -21.77
N GLY A 67 -3.04 7.88 -21.88
CA GLY A 67 -1.91 6.98 -22.09
C GLY A 67 -1.05 6.69 -20.86
N VAL A 68 -0.08 5.79 -21.06
CA VAL A 68 0.97 5.44 -20.12
C VAL A 68 2.28 6.06 -20.58
N HIS A 69 2.97 6.75 -19.68
CA HIS A 69 4.22 7.46 -19.97
C HIS A 69 5.32 6.96 -19.04
N ARG A 70 6.36 6.32 -19.60
CA ARG A 70 7.52 5.85 -18.86
C ARG A 70 8.62 6.91 -18.91
N ILE A 71 9.05 7.38 -17.72
CA ILE A 71 10.11 8.38 -17.56
C ILE A 71 11.11 7.84 -16.54
N ALA A 72 12.40 7.89 -16.83
CA ALA A 72 13.44 7.45 -15.90
C ALA A 72 13.53 8.41 -14.70
N ILE A 73 13.05 7.96 -13.53
CA ILE A 73 13.00 8.72 -12.27
C ILE A 73 13.86 8.01 -11.24
N ARG A 74 15.11 8.40 -11.08
CA ARG A 74 16.04 7.79 -10.10
C ARG A 74 15.56 8.03 -8.67
N ARG A 75 15.93 7.15 -7.74
CA ARG A 75 15.54 7.26 -6.33
C ARG A 75 16.17 8.49 -5.66
N GLU A 76 17.47 8.64 -5.84
CA GLU A 76 18.24 9.72 -5.21
C GLU A 76 18.04 11.04 -5.98
N PRO A 77 18.05 12.20 -5.30
CA PRO A 77 18.09 13.50 -5.95
C PRO A 77 19.40 13.68 -6.71
N LEU A 78 19.29 14.03 -7.99
CA LEU A 78 20.45 14.24 -8.86
C LEU A 78 20.22 15.48 -9.74
N PRO A 79 21.29 16.15 -10.24
CA PRO A 79 21.15 17.28 -11.16
C PRO A 79 20.31 16.97 -12.41
N ILE A 80 20.34 15.70 -12.88
CA ILE A 80 19.52 15.23 -13.99
C ILE A 80 18.02 15.33 -13.74
N ASP A 81 17.59 15.49 -12.48
CA ASP A 81 16.17 15.68 -12.14
C ASP A 81 15.57 16.94 -12.78
N ALA A 82 16.39 17.93 -13.11
CA ALA A 82 15.95 19.09 -13.88
C ALA A 82 15.45 18.71 -15.29
N LEU A 83 16.14 17.77 -15.95
CA LEU A 83 15.69 17.23 -17.24
C LEU A 83 14.44 16.37 -17.12
N VAL A 84 14.35 15.58 -16.04
CA VAL A 84 13.15 14.79 -15.73
C VAL A 84 11.98 15.72 -15.50
N TRP A 85 12.15 16.77 -14.71
CA TRP A 85 11.13 17.80 -14.48
C TRP A 85 10.70 18.52 -15.78
N ALA A 86 11.64 18.86 -16.66
CA ALA A 86 11.32 19.44 -17.96
C ALA A 86 10.51 18.48 -18.86
N ARG A 87 10.75 17.16 -18.77
CA ARG A 87 9.93 16.13 -19.44
C ARG A 87 8.51 16.08 -18.87
N PHE A 88 8.36 16.15 -17.55
CA PHE A 88 7.06 16.28 -16.89
C PHE A 88 6.32 17.52 -17.39
N LEU A 89 6.98 18.68 -17.39
CA LEU A 89 6.39 19.95 -17.90
C LEU A 89 5.89 19.82 -19.34
N ARG A 90 6.73 19.25 -20.22
CA ARG A 90 6.35 19.08 -21.63
C ARG A 90 5.15 18.15 -21.77
N LEU A 91 5.12 17.06 -21.01
CA LEU A 91 4.01 16.12 -21.03
C LEU A 91 2.73 16.76 -20.50
N ILE A 92 2.78 17.45 -19.38
CA ILE A 92 1.64 18.15 -18.77
C ILE A 92 1.06 19.19 -19.74
N ARG A 93 1.91 19.98 -20.41
CA ARG A 93 1.46 20.96 -21.42
C ARG A 93 0.78 20.30 -22.62
N ARG A 94 1.24 19.10 -23.02
CA ARG A 94 0.63 18.33 -24.11
C ARG A 94 -0.69 17.69 -23.70
N VAL A 95 -0.72 17.07 -22.52
CA VAL A 95 -1.86 16.32 -22.00
C VAL A 95 -2.95 17.25 -21.49
N LYS A 96 -2.61 18.44 -20.98
CA LYS A 96 -3.53 19.43 -20.38
C LYS A 96 -4.47 18.78 -19.36
N PRO A 97 -3.96 18.20 -18.28
CA PRO A 97 -4.80 17.59 -17.25
C PRO A 97 -5.52 18.64 -16.42
N ASP A 98 -6.72 18.28 -15.94
CA ASP A 98 -7.46 19.03 -14.92
C ASP A 98 -6.97 18.68 -13.52
N VAL A 99 -6.51 17.43 -13.36
CA VAL A 99 -6.00 16.90 -12.09
C VAL A 99 -4.60 16.34 -12.29
N LEU A 100 -3.65 16.83 -11.49
CA LEU A 100 -2.30 16.32 -11.38
C LEU A 100 -2.17 15.62 -10.02
N HIS A 101 -2.13 14.27 -10.00
CA HIS A 101 -2.08 13.49 -8.77
C HIS A 101 -0.72 12.80 -8.59
N GLY A 102 0.08 13.32 -7.69
CA GLY A 102 1.40 12.77 -7.35
C GLY A 102 1.34 11.76 -6.22
N HIS A 103 1.97 10.60 -6.43
CA HIS A 103 2.04 9.50 -5.46
C HIS A 103 3.48 9.29 -4.99
N GLY A 104 3.68 9.36 -3.66
CA GLY A 104 4.98 9.26 -3.01
C GLY A 104 5.85 10.52 -3.20
N ALA A 105 6.95 10.61 -2.45
CA ALA A 105 7.71 11.84 -2.28
C ALA A 105 8.21 12.47 -3.60
N LYS A 106 8.92 11.71 -4.43
CA LYS A 106 9.62 12.30 -5.60
C LYS A 106 8.67 12.66 -6.74
N ALA A 107 7.73 11.78 -7.10
CA ALA A 107 6.73 12.10 -8.12
C ALA A 107 5.78 13.21 -7.63
N GLY A 108 5.40 13.16 -6.34
CA GLY A 108 4.66 14.24 -5.69
C GLY A 108 5.39 15.58 -5.73
N ALA A 109 6.71 15.61 -5.56
CA ALA A 109 7.50 16.84 -5.68
C ALA A 109 7.48 17.37 -7.13
N PHE A 110 7.67 16.52 -8.14
CA PHE A 110 7.61 16.95 -9.54
C PHE A 110 6.25 17.51 -9.93
N ILE A 111 5.15 16.95 -9.42
CA ILE A 111 3.81 17.47 -9.65
C ILE A 111 3.63 18.84 -8.97
N ARG A 112 4.06 18.99 -7.72
CA ARG A 112 3.86 20.20 -6.92
C ARG A 112 4.79 21.36 -7.32
N LEU A 113 6.00 21.07 -7.82
CA LEU A 113 6.92 22.08 -8.39
C LEU A 113 6.51 22.56 -9.77
N ASN A 114 5.50 21.93 -10.35
CA ASN A 114 5.14 22.22 -11.73
C ASN A 114 4.27 23.48 -11.83
N THR A 115 4.52 24.32 -12.84
CA THR A 115 3.59 25.34 -13.28
C THR A 115 2.47 24.67 -14.06
N ALA A 116 1.52 24.06 -13.34
CA ALA A 116 0.33 23.48 -13.92
C ALA A 116 -0.47 24.54 -14.71
N PRO A 117 -1.33 24.13 -15.67
CA PRO A 117 -2.38 25.02 -16.17
C PRO A 117 -3.07 25.68 -14.97
N LYS A 118 -3.39 26.99 -15.09
CA LYS A 118 -3.94 27.76 -13.96
C LYS A 118 -5.16 27.09 -13.30
N ASP A 119 -5.90 26.32 -14.10
CA ASP A 119 -7.16 25.68 -13.67
C ASP A 119 -6.99 24.23 -13.17
N ALA A 120 -5.79 23.63 -13.27
CA ALA A 120 -5.54 22.27 -12.82
C ALA A 120 -5.24 22.19 -11.33
N ILE A 121 -5.90 21.28 -10.60
CA ILE A 121 -5.59 21.01 -9.18
C ILE A 121 -4.37 20.09 -9.02
N ARG A 122 -3.59 20.34 -7.97
CA ARG A 122 -2.46 19.50 -7.55
C ARG A 122 -2.86 18.70 -6.35
N VAL A 123 -2.83 17.39 -6.52
CA VAL A 123 -3.21 16.41 -5.50
C VAL A 123 -1.99 15.60 -5.09
N TYR A 124 -1.86 15.34 -3.81
CA TYR A 124 -0.73 14.58 -3.27
C TYR A 124 -1.16 13.49 -2.31
N THR A 125 -0.72 12.25 -2.59
CA THR A 125 -0.81 11.10 -1.68
C THR A 125 0.60 10.65 -1.28
N PRO A 126 1.04 10.86 -0.03
CA PRO A 126 2.40 10.56 0.42
C PRO A 126 2.80 9.08 0.39
N HIS A 127 1.89 8.15 0.70
CA HIS A 127 2.15 6.70 0.85
C HIS A 127 3.36 6.38 1.76
N GLY A 128 3.46 7.06 2.88
CA GLY A 128 4.61 6.96 3.77
C GLY A 128 5.88 7.69 3.28
N GLY A 129 6.20 7.68 2.02
CA GLY A 129 7.21 8.42 1.26
C GLY A 129 8.36 9.04 2.08
N SER A 130 8.41 10.37 2.14
CA SER A 130 9.40 11.16 2.91
C SER A 130 9.32 10.96 4.42
N LEU A 131 8.22 10.44 4.96
CA LEU A 131 7.99 10.25 6.40
C LEU A 131 8.85 9.13 7.00
N HIS A 132 9.44 8.27 6.18
CA HIS A 132 10.35 7.21 6.63
C HIS A 132 11.75 7.74 7.01
N PHE A 133 12.09 8.99 6.69
CA PHE A 133 13.37 9.58 7.03
C PHE A 133 13.26 10.40 8.33
N PRO A 134 13.95 10.00 9.43
CA PRO A 134 13.95 10.77 10.67
C PRO A 134 14.48 12.20 10.41
N LEU A 135 13.75 13.21 10.89
CA LEU A 135 14.15 14.64 10.74
C LEU A 135 15.45 14.96 11.47
N THR A 136 15.92 14.09 12.37
CA THR A 136 17.21 14.19 13.04
C THR A 136 18.40 13.93 12.10
N THR A 137 18.17 13.32 10.93
CA THR A 137 19.19 13.13 9.92
C THR A 137 19.22 14.31 8.95
N LEU A 138 20.42 14.62 8.39
CA LEU A 138 20.57 15.66 7.38
C LEU A 138 19.60 15.44 6.19
N LYS A 139 19.51 14.20 5.71
CA LYS A 139 18.62 13.81 4.61
C LYS A 139 17.15 14.03 4.97
N GLY A 140 16.72 13.60 6.16
CA GLY A 140 15.36 13.79 6.63
C GLY A 140 15.00 15.26 6.81
N ASN A 141 15.94 16.08 7.28
CA ASN A 141 15.74 17.52 7.44
C ASN A 141 15.53 18.22 6.08
N ILE A 142 16.35 17.88 5.07
CA ILE A 142 16.21 18.42 3.71
C ILE A 142 14.84 18.03 3.12
N TYR A 143 14.46 16.76 3.21
CA TYR A 143 13.15 16.30 2.72
C TYR A 143 11.99 16.97 3.48
N GLY A 144 12.11 17.11 4.79
CA GLY A 144 11.09 17.79 5.61
C GLY A 144 10.91 19.26 5.25
N ARG A 145 12.01 19.98 4.96
CA ARG A 145 11.94 21.38 4.49
C ARG A 145 11.31 21.48 3.10
N LEU A 146 11.68 20.57 2.19
CA LEU A 146 11.09 20.53 0.86
C LEU A 146 9.60 20.21 0.92
N GLU A 147 9.18 19.26 1.75
CA GLU A 147 7.76 18.92 1.94
C GLU A 147 6.97 20.11 2.48
N ARG A 148 7.51 20.85 3.46
CA ARG A 148 6.87 22.08 3.99
C ARG A 148 6.72 23.14 2.91
N TYR A 149 7.76 23.37 2.10
CA TYR A 149 7.69 24.33 1.00
C TYR A 149 6.62 23.93 -0.03
N LEU A 150 6.53 22.64 -0.36
CA LEU A 150 5.59 22.12 -1.34
C LEU A 150 4.15 22.01 -0.82
N MET A 151 3.92 22.13 0.50
CA MET A 151 2.55 22.15 1.05
C MET A 151 1.71 23.26 0.43
N ASN A 152 2.28 24.46 0.29
CA ASN A 152 1.58 25.63 -0.25
C ASN A 152 1.22 25.50 -1.75
N SER A 153 1.84 24.55 -2.43
CA SER A 153 1.57 24.23 -3.85
C SER A 153 0.65 23.03 -4.02
N THR A 154 -0.08 22.63 -2.96
CA THR A 154 -0.92 21.43 -2.96
C THR A 154 -2.36 21.82 -2.64
N ASP A 155 -3.27 21.62 -3.60
CA ASP A 155 -4.69 21.95 -3.43
C ASP A 155 -5.42 20.90 -2.57
N LEU A 156 -5.00 19.62 -2.67
CA LEU A 156 -5.62 18.51 -1.96
C LEU A 156 -4.57 17.49 -1.49
N PHE A 157 -4.60 17.17 -0.22
CA PHE A 157 -3.89 16.04 0.37
C PHE A 157 -4.85 14.87 0.56
N LEU A 158 -4.49 13.71 0.01
CA LEU A 158 -5.19 12.44 0.20
C LEU A 158 -4.31 11.50 1.01
N PHE A 159 -4.81 11.06 2.15
CA PHE A 159 -4.12 10.08 2.99
C PHE A 159 -4.89 8.77 2.99
N GLU A 160 -4.17 7.67 2.86
CA GLU A 160 -4.74 6.31 2.87
C GLU A 160 -5.17 5.85 4.27
N SER A 161 -4.81 6.61 5.33
CA SER A 161 -5.17 6.31 6.72
C SER A 161 -5.12 7.57 7.59
N ALA A 162 -5.81 7.56 8.72
CA ALA A 162 -5.67 8.58 9.76
C ALA A 162 -4.26 8.55 10.36
N PHE A 163 -3.65 7.35 10.48
CA PHE A 163 -2.26 7.20 10.89
C PHE A 163 -1.31 7.97 9.96
N ALA A 164 -1.43 7.79 8.65
CA ALA A 164 -0.58 8.48 7.67
C ALA A 164 -0.75 10.00 7.76
N ARG A 165 -2.02 10.49 7.85
CA ARG A 165 -2.33 11.90 8.05
C ARG A 165 -1.70 12.45 9.32
N ASN A 166 -1.91 11.80 10.45
CA ASN A 166 -1.42 12.26 11.75
C ASN A 166 0.12 12.24 11.79
N THR A 167 0.75 11.23 11.17
CA THR A 167 2.21 11.15 11.04
C THR A 167 2.74 12.30 10.19
N TYR A 168 2.10 12.59 9.05
CA TYR A 168 2.47 13.74 8.22
C TYR A 168 2.37 15.05 9.00
N GLN A 169 1.25 15.29 9.67
CA GLN A 169 1.02 16.51 10.45
C GLN A 169 2.03 16.68 11.57
N ARG A 170 2.39 15.60 12.27
CA ARG A 170 3.39 15.62 13.35
C ARG A 170 4.81 15.85 12.84
N THR A 171 5.15 15.27 11.69
CA THR A 171 6.53 15.26 11.16
C THR A 171 6.81 16.47 10.27
N ILE A 172 5.90 16.81 9.40
CA ILE A 172 6.09 17.87 8.39
C ILE A 172 5.39 19.16 8.81
N GLY A 173 4.14 19.06 9.22
CA GLY A 173 3.27 20.18 9.60
C GLY A 173 1.84 19.96 9.12
N LYS A 174 0.92 20.78 9.61
CA LYS A 174 -0.49 20.74 9.21
C LYS A 174 -0.62 21.32 7.79
N PRO A 175 -1.17 20.57 6.82
CA PRO A 175 -1.44 21.12 5.49
C PRO A 175 -2.41 22.29 5.53
N GLU A 176 -2.16 23.32 4.72
CA GLU A 176 -3.07 24.46 4.55
C GLU A 176 -4.17 24.14 3.52
N GLY A 177 -3.86 23.28 2.53
CA GLY A 177 -4.82 22.81 1.55
C GLY A 177 -5.84 21.83 2.12
N LEU A 178 -6.80 21.44 1.27
CA LEU A 178 -7.83 20.48 1.63
C LEU A 178 -7.22 19.13 2.02
N VAL A 179 -7.71 18.53 3.09
CA VAL A 179 -7.25 17.22 3.59
C VAL A 179 -8.41 16.22 3.62
N ARG A 180 -8.20 15.04 3.02
CA ARG A 180 -9.14 13.91 3.11
C ARG A 180 -8.40 12.62 3.46
N CYS A 181 -9.04 11.76 4.25
CA CYS A 181 -8.62 10.36 4.40
C CYS A 181 -9.51 9.51 3.51
N VAL A 182 -8.88 8.75 2.61
CA VAL A 182 -9.55 7.81 1.70
C VAL A 182 -8.80 6.50 1.76
N PHE A 183 -9.41 5.50 2.35
CA PHE A 183 -8.80 4.18 2.53
C PHE A 183 -8.49 3.51 1.20
N ASN A 184 -7.44 2.69 1.18
CA ASN A 184 -7.19 1.76 0.08
C ASN A 184 -8.39 0.82 -0.07
N GLY A 185 -8.69 0.44 -1.31
CA GLY A 185 -9.83 -0.43 -1.60
C GLY A 185 -9.43 -1.64 -2.42
N VAL A 186 -10.19 -2.73 -2.26
CA VAL A 186 -10.05 -3.97 -3.01
C VAL A 186 -11.23 -4.17 -3.96
N THR A 187 -11.00 -4.89 -5.05
CA THR A 187 -12.02 -5.19 -6.07
C THR A 187 -13.00 -6.27 -5.60
N ALA A 188 -14.09 -6.46 -6.33
CA ALA A 188 -15.06 -7.49 -6.01
C ALA A 188 -14.46 -8.91 -6.04
N ALA A 189 -13.47 -9.14 -6.91
CA ALA A 189 -12.81 -10.44 -7.04
C ALA A 189 -12.02 -10.87 -5.79
N GLU A 190 -11.58 -9.92 -4.94
CA GLU A 190 -10.94 -10.27 -3.67
C GLU A 190 -11.91 -10.87 -2.64
N PHE A 191 -13.22 -10.67 -2.81
CA PHE A 191 -14.24 -11.26 -1.95
C PHE A 191 -14.60 -12.70 -2.33
N ASP A 192 -14.11 -13.23 -3.45
CA ASP A 192 -14.35 -14.61 -3.79
C ASP A 192 -13.74 -15.55 -2.75
N PRO A 193 -14.37 -16.67 -2.39
CA PRO A 193 -13.81 -17.63 -1.46
C PRO A 193 -12.46 -18.17 -1.90
N ILE A 194 -11.59 -18.45 -0.94
CA ILE A 194 -10.31 -19.12 -1.18
C ILE A 194 -10.40 -20.53 -0.60
N VAL A 195 -10.21 -21.51 -1.45
CA VAL A 195 -10.11 -22.91 -1.02
C VAL A 195 -8.72 -23.16 -0.46
N LYS A 196 -8.66 -23.65 0.78
CA LYS A 196 -7.41 -24.01 1.43
C LYS A 196 -6.77 -25.19 0.68
N ALA A 197 -5.48 -25.08 0.39
CA ALA A 197 -4.72 -26.14 -0.29
C ALA A 197 -4.52 -27.35 0.63
N GLU A 198 -4.41 -28.55 0.05
CA GLU A 198 -4.17 -29.79 0.81
C GLU A 198 -2.85 -29.75 1.58
N ASP A 199 -1.85 -29.08 1.04
CA ASP A 199 -0.52 -28.89 1.63
C ASP A 199 -0.43 -27.63 2.51
N ALA A 200 -1.57 -27.05 2.93
CA ALA A 200 -1.56 -25.83 3.76
C ALA A 200 -0.95 -26.08 5.14
N THR A 201 -0.11 -25.14 5.57
CA THR A 201 0.48 -25.10 6.92
C THR A 201 -0.46 -24.45 7.92
N ASP A 202 -0.10 -24.51 9.21
CA ASP A 202 -0.86 -23.83 10.25
C ASP A 202 -0.84 -22.32 10.08
N VAL A 203 0.34 -21.78 9.76
CA VAL A 203 0.60 -20.35 9.61
C VAL A 203 1.11 -20.02 8.21
N VAL A 204 0.66 -18.91 7.67
CA VAL A 204 1.20 -18.35 6.41
C VAL A 204 1.59 -16.89 6.59
N TYR A 205 2.69 -16.52 5.98
CA TYR A 205 3.11 -15.14 5.72
C TYR A 205 3.00 -14.85 4.22
N VAL A 206 2.45 -13.70 3.86
CA VAL A 206 2.40 -13.21 2.48
C VAL A 206 2.90 -11.78 2.43
N GLY A 207 4.02 -11.55 1.76
CA GLY A 207 4.59 -10.20 1.66
C GLY A 207 6.03 -10.17 1.18
N GLU A 208 6.54 -8.96 0.96
CA GLU A 208 7.93 -8.72 0.59
C GLU A 208 8.85 -9.03 1.78
N PHE A 209 9.99 -9.69 1.55
CA PHE A 209 10.99 -9.97 2.58
C PHE A 209 11.88 -8.75 2.81
N ARG A 210 11.36 -7.83 3.62
CA ARG A 210 12.02 -6.60 4.08
C ARG A 210 11.88 -6.47 5.57
N HIS A 211 12.86 -5.90 6.22
CA HIS A 211 12.89 -5.72 7.68
C HIS A 211 11.61 -5.08 8.24
N ILE A 212 11.07 -4.08 7.54
CA ILE A 212 9.84 -3.41 7.95
C ILE A 212 8.61 -4.34 7.98
N LYS A 213 8.65 -5.48 7.26
CA LYS A 213 7.56 -6.46 7.20
C LYS A 213 7.64 -7.54 8.28
N GLY A 214 8.78 -7.72 8.94
CA GLY A 214 8.91 -8.50 10.19
C GLY A 214 8.83 -10.02 10.04
N ALA A 215 9.12 -10.59 8.86
CA ALA A 215 9.11 -12.05 8.66
C ALA A 215 10.09 -12.78 9.59
N ASP A 216 11.20 -12.14 9.96
CA ASP A 216 12.16 -12.62 10.94
C ASP A 216 11.53 -12.82 12.33
N LEU A 217 10.70 -11.88 12.79
CA LEU A 217 9.98 -12.00 14.05
C LEU A 217 8.98 -13.16 14.05
N LEU A 218 8.35 -13.44 12.88
CA LEU A 218 7.45 -14.58 12.76
C LEU A 218 8.20 -15.90 12.86
N ILE A 219 9.38 -16.02 12.26
CA ILE A 219 10.23 -17.20 12.39
C ILE A 219 10.59 -17.43 13.85
N ASP A 220 10.98 -16.36 14.59
CA ASP A 220 11.27 -16.46 16.03
C ASP A 220 10.02 -16.88 16.85
N ALA A 221 8.83 -16.38 16.52
CA ALA A 221 7.59 -16.76 17.18
C ALA A 221 7.25 -18.25 16.96
N VAL A 222 7.43 -18.75 15.73
CA VAL A 222 7.22 -20.18 15.41
C VAL A 222 8.25 -21.06 16.12
N ALA A 223 9.53 -20.67 16.16
CA ALA A 223 10.55 -21.38 16.93
C ALA A 223 10.18 -21.49 18.40
N ARG A 224 9.68 -20.40 18.99
CA ARG A 224 9.24 -20.37 20.38
C ARG A 224 8.06 -21.31 20.64
N LEU A 225 7.06 -21.35 19.76
CA LEU A 225 5.92 -22.27 19.86
C LEU A 225 6.39 -23.72 19.82
N ARG A 226 7.27 -24.06 18.90
CA ARG A 226 7.82 -25.43 18.77
C ARG A 226 8.68 -25.83 19.97
N ALA A 227 9.49 -24.93 20.50
CA ALA A 227 10.24 -25.16 21.74
C ALA A 227 9.30 -25.39 22.94
N GLY A 228 8.10 -24.81 22.95
CA GLY A 228 7.03 -25.06 23.91
C GLY A 228 6.21 -26.32 23.61
N GLY A 229 6.65 -27.21 22.72
CA GLY A 229 6.00 -28.50 22.41
C GLY A 229 4.80 -28.39 21.45
N LYS A 230 4.63 -27.27 20.74
CA LYS A 230 3.54 -27.04 19.79
C LYS A 230 4.07 -27.18 18.34
N PRO A 231 3.70 -28.22 17.58
CA PRO A 231 4.29 -28.53 16.27
C PRO A 231 3.74 -27.63 15.17
N VAL A 232 3.84 -26.29 15.35
CA VAL A 232 3.36 -25.32 14.35
C VAL A 232 4.22 -25.35 13.09
N THR A 233 3.57 -25.32 11.93
CA THR A 233 4.16 -25.28 10.60
C THR A 233 3.95 -23.90 9.93
N LEU A 234 4.90 -23.47 9.07
CA LEU A 234 4.93 -22.15 8.48
C LEU A 234 5.18 -22.18 6.97
N THR A 235 4.38 -21.48 6.21
CA THR A 235 4.67 -21.12 4.81
C THR A 235 5.02 -19.65 4.69
N LEU A 236 6.17 -19.34 4.06
CA LEU A 236 6.62 -17.99 3.75
C LEU A 236 6.47 -17.75 2.24
N ALA A 237 5.48 -16.94 1.87
CA ALA A 237 5.18 -16.56 0.48
C ALA A 237 5.68 -15.14 0.23
N GLY A 238 6.79 -15.01 -0.45
CA GLY A 238 7.41 -13.72 -0.73
C GLY A 238 8.81 -13.84 -1.28
N ASP A 239 9.41 -12.69 -1.53
CA ASP A 239 10.79 -12.49 -1.95
C ASP A 239 11.26 -11.10 -1.53
N GLY A 240 12.56 -10.87 -1.47
CA GLY A 240 13.11 -9.57 -1.12
C GLY A 240 14.55 -9.62 -0.62
N GLU A 241 15.05 -8.47 -0.19
CA GLU A 241 16.44 -8.28 0.27
C GLU A 241 16.84 -9.16 1.47
N GLU A 242 15.87 -9.62 2.26
CA GLU A 242 16.09 -10.49 3.43
C GLU A 242 15.92 -12.00 3.14
N SER A 243 15.68 -12.41 1.89
CA SER A 243 15.41 -13.82 1.55
C SER A 243 16.46 -14.80 2.09
N ASP A 244 17.74 -14.48 1.91
CA ASP A 244 18.83 -15.38 2.35
C ASP A 244 19.02 -15.35 3.87
N SER A 245 18.87 -14.21 4.50
CA SER A 245 18.94 -14.09 5.97
C SER A 245 17.82 -14.84 6.67
N LEU A 246 16.59 -14.80 6.11
CA LEU A 246 15.45 -15.54 6.65
C LEU A 246 15.63 -17.07 6.51
N LYS A 247 16.16 -17.54 5.37
CA LYS A 247 16.49 -18.95 5.17
C LYS A 247 17.57 -19.41 6.17
N ALA A 248 18.61 -18.60 6.35
CA ALA A 248 19.65 -18.87 7.35
C ALA A 248 19.09 -18.90 8.79
N GLN A 249 18.14 -18.01 9.11
CA GLN A 249 17.46 -18.00 10.40
C GLN A 249 16.66 -19.29 10.64
N VAL A 250 15.89 -19.77 9.65
CA VAL A 250 15.15 -21.04 9.71
C VAL A 250 16.10 -22.21 10.01
N GLN A 251 17.25 -22.29 9.33
CA GLN A 251 18.25 -23.35 9.56
C GLN A 251 18.85 -23.25 10.98
N ARG A 252 19.27 -22.05 11.40
CA ARG A 252 19.87 -21.83 12.73
C ARG A 252 18.92 -22.19 13.87
N LEU A 253 17.62 -21.98 13.68
CA LEU A 253 16.61 -22.30 14.71
C LEU A 253 16.06 -23.73 14.60
N GLY A 254 16.59 -24.57 13.71
CA GLY A 254 16.16 -25.96 13.56
C GLY A 254 14.71 -26.10 13.03
N LEU A 255 14.27 -25.19 12.17
CA LEU A 255 12.91 -25.16 11.62
C LEU A 255 12.81 -25.69 10.18
N ALA A 256 13.85 -26.38 9.67
CA ALA A 256 13.91 -26.82 8.28
C ALA A 256 12.79 -27.79 7.89
N ASP A 257 12.27 -28.55 8.86
CA ASP A 257 11.14 -29.48 8.70
C ASP A 257 9.76 -28.78 8.83
N ALA A 258 9.73 -27.58 9.37
CA ALA A 258 8.50 -26.88 9.74
C ALA A 258 8.21 -25.62 8.91
N ALA A 259 9.24 -24.99 8.34
CA ALA A 259 9.13 -23.75 7.61
C ALA A 259 9.55 -23.90 6.15
N ARG A 260 8.68 -23.52 5.21
CA ARG A 260 8.96 -23.58 3.79
C ARG A 260 8.81 -22.22 3.10
N PHE A 261 9.68 -21.95 2.14
CA PHE A 261 9.64 -20.79 1.27
C PHE A 261 9.07 -21.17 -0.09
N ILE A 262 8.04 -20.45 -0.55
CA ILE A 262 7.41 -20.74 -1.86
C ILE A 262 7.66 -19.63 -2.89
N GLY A 263 8.55 -18.67 -2.57
CA GLY A 263 8.87 -17.55 -3.44
C GLY A 263 7.73 -16.55 -3.57
N HIS A 264 7.87 -15.63 -4.53
CA HIS A 264 6.83 -14.65 -4.81
C HIS A 264 5.67 -15.28 -5.57
N VAL A 265 4.47 -15.14 -5.01
CA VAL A 265 3.21 -15.65 -5.59
C VAL A 265 2.12 -14.58 -5.54
N LYS A 266 1.03 -14.76 -6.27
CA LYS A 266 -0.17 -13.94 -6.10
C LYS A 266 -0.70 -14.10 -4.67
N ALA A 267 -1.12 -13.02 -4.03
CA ALA A 267 -1.54 -13.02 -2.62
C ALA A 267 -2.62 -14.11 -2.33
N ARG A 268 -3.63 -14.22 -3.18
CA ARG A 268 -4.69 -15.24 -3.04
C ARG A 268 -4.17 -16.69 -3.05
N TYR A 269 -3.16 -16.99 -3.88
CA TYR A 269 -2.49 -18.30 -3.84
C TYR A 269 -1.69 -18.47 -2.53
N GLY A 270 -0.99 -17.41 -2.09
CA GLY A 270 -0.31 -17.41 -0.79
C GLY A 270 -1.29 -17.70 0.35
N PHE A 271 -2.44 -17.05 0.39
CA PHE A 271 -3.46 -17.25 1.43
C PHE A 271 -3.98 -18.68 1.47
N SER A 272 -4.07 -19.39 0.33
CA SER A 272 -4.49 -20.80 0.33
C SER A 272 -3.50 -21.74 1.03
N LYS A 273 -2.24 -21.30 1.25
CA LYS A 273 -1.16 -22.13 1.79
C LYS A 273 -1.05 -22.13 3.32
N GLY A 274 -2.01 -21.51 4.02
CA GLY A 274 -2.06 -21.56 5.48
C GLY A 274 -3.45 -21.44 6.05
N SER A 275 -3.62 -21.87 7.29
CA SER A 275 -4.89 -21.76 8.02
C SER A 275 -5.06 -20.41 8.71
N LEU A 276 -3.93 -19.77 9.10
CA LEU A 276 -3.87 -18.48 9.77
C LEU A 276 -2.84 -17.58 9.08
N LEU A 277 -3.26 -16.44 8.59
CA LEU A 277 -2.33 -15.41 8.12
C LEU A 277 -1.76 -14.63 9.32
N VAL A 278 -0.45 -14.46 9.34
CA VAL A 278 0.22 -13.58 10.32
C VAL A 278 0.85 -12.39 9.60
N VAL A 279 0.56 -11.19 10.11
CA VAL A 279 1.09 -9.93 9.58
C VAL A 279 1.98 -9.27 10.63
N PRO A 280 3.30 -9.60 10.65
CA PRO A 280 4.21 -9.22 11.72
C PRO A 280 4.88 -7.86 11.52
N SER A 281 4.28 -6.98 10.71
CA SER A 281 4.88 -5.72 10.27
C SER A 281 5.37 -4.86 11.44
N ARG A 282 6.54 -4.24 11.28
CA ARG A 282 7.08 -3.20 12.17
C ARG A 282 6.51 -1.82 11.86
N GLY A 283 5.99 -1.65 10.65
CA GLY A 283 5.35 -0.41 10.21
C GLY A 283 4.65 -0.59 8.87
N ASP A 284 3.40 -0.11 8.80
CA ASP A 284 2.60 -0.15 7.57
C ASP A 284 1.51 0.93 7.67
N SER A 285 1.31 1.74 6.64
CA SER A 285 0.31 2.81 6.72
C SER A 285 -1.10 2.33 6.41
N MET A 286 -1.27 1.45 5.41
CA MET A 286 -2.54 0.82 5.03
C MET A 286 -2.25 -0.39 4.11
N PRO A 287 -1.84 -1.55 4.68
CA PRO A 287 -1.34 -2.67 3.89
C PRO A 287 -2.46 -3.38 3.12
N TYR A 288 -2.28 -3.50 1.81
CA TYR A 288 -3.20 -4.24 0.95
C TYR A 288 -3.38 -5.69 1.36
N VAL A 289 -2.29 -6.37 1.77
CA VAL A 289 -2.35 -7.79 2.17
C VAL A 289 -3.34 -8.05 3.30
N VAL A 290 -3.51 -7.10 4.23
CA VAL A 290 -4.49 -7.19 5.32
C VAL A 290 -5.91 -7.02 4.78
N ILE A 291 -6.12 -6.02 3.90
CA ILE A 291 -7.43 -5.75 3.31
C ILE A 291 -7.86 -6.91 2.40
N GLU A 292 -6.94 -7.45 1.58
CA GLU A 292 -7.15 -8.60 0.70
C GLU A 292 -7.53 -9.87 1.48
N ALA A 293 -6.76 -10.18 2.53
CA ALA A 293 -7.02 -11.35 3.35
C ALA A 293 -8.35 -11.23 4.11
N ALA A 294 -8.66 -10.03 4.63
CA ALA A 294 -9.93 -9.75 5.28
C ALA A 294 -11.09 -9.86 4.29
N ALA A 295 -10.97 -9.33 3.07
CA ALA A 295 -11.98 -9.49 2.01
C ALA A 295 -12.23 -10.96 1.65
N ALA A 296 -11.18 -11.76 1.60
CA ALA A 296 -11.27 -13.20 1.36
C ALA A 296 -11.77 -14.01 2.56
N GLY A 297 -11.97 -13.38 3.73
CA GLY A 297 -12.42 -14.06 4.95
C GLY A 297 -11.36 -14.97 5.56
N ILE A 298 -10.07 -14.67 5.38
CA ILE A 298 -8.96 -15.45 5.92
C ILE A 298 -8.76 -15.11 7.41
N PRO A 299 -8.76 -16.10 8.30
CA PRO A 299 -8.36 -15.90 9.69
C PRO A 299 -6.97 -15.27 9.78
N MET A 300 -6.83 -14.20 10.57
CA MET A 300 -5.53 -13.53 10.71
C MET A 300 -5.29 -12.94 12.09
N VAL A 301 -4.00 -12.80 12.42
CA VAL A 301 -3.50 -11.96 13.50
C VAL A 301 -2.47 -11.00 12.94
N ALA A 302 -2.42 -9.77 13.47
CA ALA A 302 -1.57 -8.73 12.92
C ALA A 302 -0.91 -7.88 14.01
N ALA A 303 0.22 -7.28 13.70
CA ALA A 303 0.85 -6.32 14.58
C ALA A 303 0.00 -5.03 14.70
N ASN A 304 -0.11 -4.51 15.91
CA ASN A 304 -0.80 -3.26 16.21
C ASN A 304 0.05 -2.05 15.82
N VAL A 305 0.23 -1.83 14.51
CA VAL A 305 1.06 -0.75 13.97
C VAL A 305 0.39 -0.02 12.82
N GLY A 306 0.73 1.24 12.67
CA GLY A 306 0.35 2.03 11.52
C GLY A 306 -1.16 2.18 11.36
N GLY A 307 -1.64 1.93 10.14
CA GLY A 307 -3.07 1.92 9.80
C GLY A 307 -3.74 0.55 9.95
N ILE A 308 -3.01 -0.51 10.38
CA ILE A 308 -3.59 -1.83 10.59
C ILE A 308 -4.78 -1.80 11.56
N PRO A 309 -4.70 -1.11 12.72
CA PRO A 309 -5.86 -0.97 13.61
C PRO A 309 -7.08 -0.31 12.96
N GLU A 310 -6.88 0.58 11.99
CA GLU A 310 -8.00 1.21 11.26
C GLU A 310 -8.74 0.21 10.36
N ILE A 311 -8.01 -0.79 9.81
CA ILE A 311 -8.62 -1.89 9.05
C ILE A 311 -9.44 -2.78 9.98
N PHE A 312 -8.87 -3.16 11.13
CA PHE A 312 -9.53 -4.05 12.10
C PHE A 312 -10.71 -3.40 12.82
N GLY A 313 -10.69 -2.07 13.04
CA GLY A 313 -11.75 -1.37 13.74
C GLY A 313 -11.94 -1.88 15.17
N SER A 314 -13.10 -2.45 15.50
CA SER A 314 -13.39 -3.02 16.83
C SER A 314 -12.76 -4.40 17.10
N HIS A 315 -12.19 -5.06 16.07
CA HIS A 315 -11.62 -6.41 16.19
C HIS A 315 -10.18 -6.41 16.73
N THR A 316 -9.89 -5.58 17.73
CA THR A 316 -8.54 -5.37 18.28
C THR A 316 -7.94 -6.60 18.99
N ASN A 317 -8.74 -7.58 19.37
CA ASN A 317 -8.31 -8.83 19.99
C ASN A 317 -7.50 -9.75 19.06
N ALA A 318 -7.48 -9.47 17.76
CA ALA A 318 -6.61 -10.13 16.78
C ALA A 318 -5.30 -9.35 16.54
N LEU A 319 -5.07 -8.26 17.28
CA LEU A 319 -3.86 -7.44 17.20
C LEU A 319 -2.90 -7.75 18.35
N PHE A 320 -1.63 -7.93 18.03
CA PHE A 320 -0.57 -8.13 19.02
C PHE A 320 0.42 -6.95 19.07
N ALA A 321 1.14 -6.83 20.19
CA ALA A 321 2.15 -5.78 20.36
C ALA A 321 3.27 -5.92 19.32
N PRO A 322 3.63 -4.83 18.60
CA PRO A 322 4.66 -4.87 17.57
C PRO A 322 6.04 -5.16 18.14
N ASN A 323 6.95 -5.66 17.30
CA ASN A 323 8.33 -6.02 17.68
C ASN A 323 8.41 -7.00 18.87
N ASN A 324 7.40 -7.84 19.06
CA ASN A 324 7.30 -8.75 20.19
C ASN A 324 6.95 -10.18 19.73
N ALA A 325 7.98 -11.00 19.52
CA ALA A 325 7.80 -12.38 19.07
C ALA A 325 7.01 -13.24 20.11
N THR A 326 7.09 -12.93 21.41
CA THR A 326 6.30 -13.60 22.44
C THR A 326 4.82 -13.30 22.29
N ALA A 327 4.44 -12.02 22.22
CA ALA A 327 3.05 -11.62 22.03
C ALA A 327 2.48 -12.15 20.70
N MET A 328 3.31 -12.24 19.66
CA MET A 328 2.93 -12.84 18.38
C MET A 328 2.69 -14.35 18.53
N ALA A 329 3.57 -15.08 19.23
CA ALA A 329 3.41 -16.51 19.49
C ALA A 329 2.11 -16.79 20.28
N ASP A 330 1.83 -16.00 21.31
CA ASP A 330 0.60 -16.12 22.11
C ASP A 330 -0.66 -15.86 21.26
N ALA A 331 -0.62 -14.87 20.37
CA ALA A 331 -1.72 -14.57 19.44
C ALA A 331 -1.94 -15.70 18.41
N ILE A 332 -0.85 -16.27 17.86
CA ILE A 332 -0.89 -17.42 16.96
C ILE A 332 -1.50 -18.62 17.68
N GLU A 333 -1.00 -18.95 18.87
CA GLU A 333 -1.51 -20.06 19.67
C GLU A 333 -3.01 -19.93 19.96
N THR A 334 -3.42 -18.75 20.42
CA THR A 334 -4.84 -18.46 20.72
C THR A 334 -5.70 -18.64 19.47
N ALA A 335 -5.24 -18.15 18.33
CA ALA A 335 -6.00 -18.26 17.07
C ALA A 335 -6.09 -19.71 16.56
N LEU A 336 -5.02 -20.49 16.68
CA LEU A 336 -4.99 -21.90 16.25
C LEU A 336 -5.75 -22.82 17.22
N LYS A 337 -5.82 -22.48 18.51
CA LYS A 337 -6.56 -23.25 19.53
C LYS A 337 -8.06 -23.20 19.33
N ASP A 338 -8.60 -22.08 18.79
CA ASP A 338 -10.01 -21.90 18.49
C ASP A 338 -10.20 -21.42 17.03
N PRO A 339 -10.12 -22.34 16.06
CA PRO A 339 -10.31 -22.00 14.64
C PRO A 339 -11.72 -21.47 14.34
N ALA A 340 -12.73 -21.92 15.09
CA ALA A 340 -14.12 -21.49 14.89
C ALA A 340 -14.29 -20.01 15.24
N ALA A 341 -13.79 -19.57 16.40
CA ALA A 341 -13.80 -18.16 16.77
C ALA A 341 -12.92 -17.31 15.84
N SER A 342 -11.80 -17.84 15.35
CA SER A 342 -10.95 -17.16 14.38
C SER A 342 -11.64 -16.95 13.04
N LEU A 343 -12.41 -17.92 12.56
CA LEU A 343 -13.21 -17.81 11.34
C LEU A 343 -14.37 -16.82 11.50
N GLU A 344 -15.04 -16.81 12.66
CA GLU A 344 -16.12 -15.89 12.92
C GLU A 344 -15.62 -14.43 12.96
N ARG A 345 -14.45 -14.19 13.57
CA ARG A 345 -13.79 -12.87 13.48
C ARG A 345 -13.45 -12.48 12.04
N ALA A 346 -12.98 -13.43 11.23
CA ALA A 346 -12.66 -13.19 9.83
C ALA A 346 -13.92 -12.83 9.01
N LYS A 347 -15.05 -13.47 9.25
CA LYS A 347 -16.33 -13.13 8.61
C LYS A 347 -16.79 -11.71 8.98
N SER A 348 -16.75 -11.36 10.25
CA SER A 348 -17.14 -10.02 10.71
C SER A 348 -16.18 -8.94 10.16
N LEU A 349 -14.88 -9.23 10.08
CA LEU A 349 -13.91 -8.32 9.47
C LEU A 349 -14.18 -8.17 7.95
N ARG A 350 -14.53 -9.26 7.26
CA ARG A 350 -14.89 -9.24 5.84
C ARG A 350 -16.07 -8.31 5.56
N GLU A 351 -17.10 -8.33 6.40
CA GLU A 351 -18.26 -7.41 6.29
C GLU A 351 -17.81 -5.95 6.41
N ARG A 352 -16.93 -5.64 7.36
CA ARG A 352 -16.35 -4.31 7.50
C ARG A 352 -15.56 -3.88 6.25
N ILE A 353 -14.75 -4.79 5.67
CA ILE A 353 -14.00 -4.50 4.44
C ILE A 353 -14.96 -4.20 3.28
N PHE A 354 -16.02 -4.97 3.13
CA PHE A 354 -17.03 -4.75 2.09
C PHE A 354 -17.64 -3.35 2.16
N LEU A 355 -17.94 -2.87 3.38
CA LEU A 355 -18.56 -1.57 3.59
C LEU A 355 -17.59 -0.39 3.39
N HIS A 356 -16.34 -0.52 3.82
CA HIS A 356 -15.44 0.64 3.96
C HIS A 356 -14.18 0.61 3.10
N PHE A 357 -13.77 -0.57 2.58
CA PHE A 357 -12.51 -0.76 1.88
C PHE A 357 -12.70 -1.34 0.48
N SER A 358 -13.80 -1.04 -0.19
CA SER A 358 -14.02 -1.42 -1.57
C SER A 358 -13.31 -0.45 -2.53
N GLN A 359 -12.86 -0.93 -3.68
CA GLN A 359 -12.32 -0.09 -4.76
C GLN A 359 -13.32 1.01 -5.15
N LYS A 360 -14.63 0.67 -5.16
CA LYS A 360 -15.69 1.65 -5.42
C LYS A 360 -15.64 2.82 -4.44
N ALA A 361 -15.60 2.53 -3.12
CA ALA A 361 -15.53 3.55 -2.07
C ALA A 361 -14.24 4.39 -2.17
N MET A 362 -13.09 3.76 -2.46
CA MET A 362 -11.83 4.45 -2.69
C MET A 362 -11.93 5.43 -3.86
N VAL A 363 -12.39 4.98 -5.01
CA VAL A 363 -12.51 5.82 -6.22
C VAL A 363 -13.49 6.97 -6.00
N GLU A 364 -14.64 6.70 -5.40
CA GLU A 364 -15.66 7.72 -5.11
C GLU A 364 -15.15 8.76 -4.10
N GLY A 365 -14.43 8.31 -3.06
CA GLY A 365 -13.82 9.20 -2.07
C GLY A 365 -12.76 10.12 -2.68
N VAL A 366 -11.91 9.59 -3.56
CA VAL A 366 -10.89 10.38 -4.28
C VAL A 366 -11.55 11.38 -5.24
N LEU A 367 -12.55 10.97 -6.01
CA LEU A 367 -13.27 11.86 -6.93
C LEU A 367 -14.07 12.94 -6.19
N ALA A 368 -14.62 12.62 -5.01
CA ALA A 368 -15.23 13.61 -4.13
C ALA A 368 -14.21 14.66 -3.66
N GLY A 369 -13.01 14.20 -3.25
CA GLY A 369 -11.92 15.09 -2.88
C GLY A 369 -11.52 16.03 -4.04
N TYR A 370 -11.46 15.53 -5.27
CA TYR A 370 -11.18 16.40 -6.44
C TYR A 370 -12.25 17.47 -6.62
N ARG A 371 -13.55 17.11 -6.53
CA ARG A 371 -14.64 18.10 -6.63
C ARG A 371 -14.53 19.18 -5.56
N ASP A 372 -14.29 18.76 -4.30
CA ASP A 372 -14.12 19.69 -3.19
C ASP A 372 -12.94 20.64 -3.42
N ALA A 373 -11.83 20.12 -3.98
CA ALA A 373 -10.66 20.95 -4.29
C ALA A 373 -10.93 21.96 -5.41
N PHE A 374 -11.74 21.61 -6.41
CA PHE A 374 -12.16 22.58 -7.43
C PHE A 374 -13.12 23.64 -6.87
N ALA A 375 -14.02 23.25 -5.97
CA ALA A 375 -14.98 24.18 -5.36
C ALA A 375 -14.33 25.18 -4.38
N ASN A 376 -13.12 24.86 -3.87
CA ASN A 376 -12.37 25.72 -2.94
C ASN A 376 -11.34 26.65 -3.64
N ARG A 377 -11.33 26.72 -4.95
CA ARG A 377 -10.54 27.64 -5.76
C ARG A 377 -11.35 28.85 -6.17
#